data_d67cc995f93223a2b8a30ab67f77c04d
#
_entry.id   d67cc995f93223a2b8a30ab67f77c04d
#
_cell.length_a   1.000
_cell.length_b   1.000
_cell.length_c   1.000
_cell.angle_alpha   90.00
_cell.angle_beta   90.00
_cell.angle_gamma   90.00
#
_symmetry.space_group_name_H-M   'P 1'
#
loop_
_entity.id
_entity.type
_entity.pdbx_description
1 polymer ?
#
loop_
_entity_poly.entity_id
_entity_poly.type
_entity_poly.pdbx_seq_one_letter_code
_entity_poly.pdbx_strand_id
1 'polypeptide(L)'
;MKVVRYNILFGLLALAFPVLLQAASFDCGKATTLVEKTICADAQLSARDDALMEAYKHALVETKDANLLKAVQRAWLKNVRNKCQDVTCLFSAYDQRIAELVSKTKTMAKVSRPDDPTIVMGRCHMDSCWWWKVASQETVKSGVSGMLVKVMARTTYEEFSSDYVDQHGYPGNPRSTARWDDQPLEVYLFCSKTLPAVIDYDKDRRKYQVVIPFDNDGVSWGYTEGSANLYNYSCNKGREATYAIKSAYAEAEIMLDLPEDILSFK
;
A
#
# COMPACT_ATOMS: atom_id res chain seq x y z
N MET A 1 -42.31 -70.42 28.80
CA MET A 1 -42.15 -69.04 28.34
C MET A 1 -40.78 -68.53 28.69
N LYS A 2 -39.90 -68.46 27.72
CA LYS A 2 -38.49 -67.96 27.90
C LYS A 2 -38.46 -66.46 27.48
N VAL A 3 -38.16 -65.60 28.45
CA VAL A 3 -37.99 -64.14 28.19
C VAL A 3 -36.52 -63.89 27.79
N VAL A 4 -36.32 -63.45 26.57
CA VAL A 4 -34.99 -63.05 26.05
C VAL A 4 -34.81 -61.56 26.37
N ARG A 5 -33.83 -61.25 27.23
CA ARG A 5 -33.46 -59.87 27.51
C ARG A 5 -32.42 -59.41 26.46
N TYR A 6 -32.78 -58.41 25.64
CA TYR A 6 -31.88 -57.70 24.75
C TYR A 6 -31.16 -56.59 25.52
N ASN A 7 -29.85 -56.71 25.67
CA ASN A 7 -29.01 -55.61 26.12
C ASN A 7 -28.63 -54.73 24.90
N ILE A 8 -29.20 -53.53 24.86
CA ILE A 8 -28.78 -52.52 23.87
C ILE A 8 -27.60 -51.77 24.45
N LEU A 9 -26.39 -52.03 23.92
CA LEU A 9 -25.21 -51.21 24.15
C LEU A 9 -25.34 -49.94 23.33
N PHE A 10 -25.64 -48.81 23.98
CA PHE A 10 -25.49 -47.49 23.36
C PHE A 10 -24.00 -47.13 23.27
N GLY A 11 -23.41 -47.32 22.10
CA GLY A 11 -22.07 -46.81 21.79
C GLY A 11 -22.13 -45.28 21.63
N LEU A 12 -21.56 -44.52 22.56
CA LEU A 12 -21.31 -43.09 22.40
C LEU A 12 -20.26 -42.92 21.31
N LEU A 13 -20.72 -42.57 20.09
CA LEU A 13 -19.85 -42.11 19.01
C LEU A 13 -19.50 -40.65 19.31
N ALA A 14 -18.35 -40.39 19.92
CA ALA A 14 -17.82 -39.06 20.09
C ALA A 14 -17.44 -38.50 18.70
N LEU A 15 -18.32 -37.69 18.13
CA LEU A 15 -18.01 -36.89 16.96
C LEU A 15 -16.94 -35.86 17.34
N ALA A 16 -15.68 -36.20 17.09
CA ALA A 16 -14.60 -35.25 17.10
C ALA A 16 -14.82 -34.25 15.92
N PHE A 17 -15.49 -33.13 16.21
CA PHE A 17 -15.50 -32.01 15.29
C PHE A 17 -14.03 -31.54 15.14
N PRO A 18 -13.46 -31.49 13.91
CA PRO A 18 -12.22 -30.81 13.72
C PRO A 18 -12.47 -29.33 14.05
N VAL A 19 -11.84 -28.86 15.12
CA VAL A 19 -11.70 -27.44 15.38
C VAL A 19 -10.87 -26.93 14.21
N LEU A 20 -11.49 -26.29 13.24
CA LEU A 20 -10.80 -25.50 12.23
C LEU A 20 -10.02 -24.44 13.03
N LEU A 21 -8.74 -24.67 13.26
CA LEU A 21 -7.85 -23.61 13.72
C LEU A 21 -7.96 -22.51 12.66
N GLN A 22 -8.67 -21.45 12.99
CA GLN A 22 -8.61 -20.23 12.21
C GLN A 22 -7.15 -19.77 12.23
N ALA A 23 -6.54 -19.80 11.05
CA ALA A 23 -5.18 -19.31 10.88
C ALA A 23 -5.23 -17.77 10.89
N ALA A 24 -4.17 -17.13 11.38
CA ALA A 24 -3.98 -15.68 11.23
C ALA A 24 -4.08 -15.26 9.75
N SER A 25 -4.28 -13.97 9.46
CA SER A 25 -4.38 -13.43 8.10
C SER A 25 -3.16 -13.68 7.21
N PHE A 26 -2.12 -14.27 7.76
CA PHE A 26 -0.89 -14.70 7.09
C PHE A 26 -0.59 -16.17 7.37
N ASP A 27 0.29 -16.75 6.54
CA ASP A 27 0.73 -18.15 6.67
C ASP A 27 1.61 -18.36 7.90
N CYS A 28 1.07 -18.99 8.93
CA CYS A 28 1.79 -19.31 10.17
C CYS A 28 2.99 -20.24 9.96
N GLY A 29 3.04 -21.03 8.90
CA GLY A 29 4.20 -21.82 8.53
C GLY A 29 5.42 -20.98 8.11
N LYS A 30 5.18 -19.71 7.76
CA LYS A 30 6.21 -18.74 7.37
C LYS A 30 6.53 -17.71 8.47
N ALA A 31 5.92 -17.83 9.65
CA ALA A 31 6.18 -16.94 10.77
C ALA A 31 7.63 -16.96 11.22
N THR A 32 8.33 -15.85 11.08
CA THR A 32 9.77 -15.74 11.42
C THR A 32 10.01 -14.93 12.69
N THR A 33 9.25 -13.89 12.93
CA THR A 33 9.41 -12.99 14.07
C THR A 33 8.75 -13.56 15.33
N LEU A 34 9.19 -13.08 16.50
CA LEU A 34 8.56 -13.44 17.78
C LEU A 34 7.08 -13.06 17.79
N VAL A 35 6.74 -11.86 17.30
CA VAL A 35 5.37 -11.37 17.23
C VAL A 35 4.48 -12.26 16.35
N GLU A 36 4.94 -12.63 15.16
CA GLU A 36 4.19 -13.53 14.27
C GLU A 36 3.97 -14.90 14.90
N LYS A 37 5.01 -15.46 15.52
CA LYS A 37 4.91 -16.73 16.25
C LYS A 37 3.93 -16.65 17.42
N THR A 38 3.92 -15.54 18.15
CA THR A 38 2.98 -15.31 19.26
C THR A 38 1.54 -15.22 18.75
N ILE A 39 1.29 -14.51 17.65
CA ILE A 39 -0.02 -14.41 17.01
C ILE A 39 -0.50 -15.81 16.59
N CYS A 40 0.36 -16.60 15.97
CA CYS A 40 0.02 -17.95 15.51
C CYS A 40 -0.21 -18.95 16.66
N ALA A 41 0.44 -18.74 17.80
CA ALA A 41 0.32 -19.62 18.95
C ALA A 41 -0.93 -19.35 19.80
N ASP A 42 -1.55 -18.17 19.66
CA ASP A 42 -2.73 -17.77 20.44
C ASP A 42 -3.93 -17.60 19.50
N ALA A 43 -4.94 -18.46 19.68
CA ALA A 43 -6.14 -18.48 18.84
C ALA A 43 -6.92 -17.16 18.90
N GLN A 44 -6.90 -16.44 20.04
CA GLN A 44 -7.60 -15.16 20.16
C GLN A 44 -6.82 -14.04 19.46
N LEU A 45 -5.49 -14.06 19.47
CA LEU A 45 -4.68 -13.14 18.68
C LEU A 45 -4.81 -13.41 17.18
N SER A 46 -4.81 -14.69 16.78
CA SER A 46 -5.10 -15.05 15.37
C SER A 46 -6.44 -14.50 14.90
N ALA A 47 -7.50 -14.67 15.71
CA ALA A 47 -8.82 -14.13 15.39
C ALA A 47 -8.84 -12.59 15.30
N ARG A 48 -8.03 -11.88 16.11
CA ARG A 48 -7.89 -10.42 16.01
C ARG A 48 -7.10 -9.99 14.77
N ASP A 49 -6.11 -10.77 14.38
CA ASP A 49 -5.37 -10.51 13.15
C ASP A 49 -6.28 -10.63 11.92
N ASP A 50 -7.16 -11.64 11.88
CA ASP A 50 -8.20 -11.77 10.86
C ASP A 50 -9.20 -10.61 10.90
N ALA A 51 -9.68 -10.24 12.09
CA ALA A 51 -10.60 -9.11 12.26
C ALA A 51 -9.97 -7.79 11.82
N LEU A 52 -8.68 -7.58 12.09
CA LEU A 52 -7.93 -6.43 11.61
C LEU A 52 -7.84 -6.43 10.08
N MET A 53 -7.56 -7.57 9.46
CA MET A 53 -7.49 -7.70 8.01
C MET A 53 -8.83 -7.33 7.36
N GLU A 54 -9.95 -7.83 7.89
CA GLU A 54 -11.28 -7.49 7.38
C GLU A 54 -11.61 -6.00 7.58
N ALA A 55 -11.33 -5.43 8.75
CA ALA A 55 -11.50 -3.99 8.99
C ALA A 55 -10.65 -3.14 8.03
N TYR A 56 -9.42 -3.58 7.76
CA TYR A 56 -8.52 -2.91 6.82
C TYR A 56 -9.00 -3.00 5.37
N LYS A 57 -9.48 -4.16 4.91
CA LYS A 57 -10.09 -4.32 3.57
C LYS A 57 -11.31 -3.41 3.41
N HIS A 58 -12.19 -3.37 4.40
CA HIS A 58 -13.34 -2.47 4.42
C HIS A 58 -12.90 -1.01 4.32
N ALA A 59 -11.94 -0.61 5.16
CA ALA A 59 -11.42 0.74 5.13
C ALA A 59 -10.77 1.11 3.78
N LEU A 60 -10.11 0.16 3.10
CA LEU A 60 -9.54 0.36 1.75
C LEU A 60 -10.63 0.62 0.69
N VAL A 61 -11.78 -0.03 0.79
CA VAL A 61 -12.90 0.17 -0.15
C VAL A 61 -13.57 1.54 0.07
N GLU A 62 -13.67 1.96 1.32
CA GLU A 62 -14.39 3.19 1.69
C GLU A 62 -13.51 4.44 1.69
N THR A 63 -12.18 4.29 1.79
CA THR A 63 -11.28 5.44 1.82
C THR A 63 -11.17 6.12 0.46
N LYS A 64 -11.03 7.44 0.50
CA LYS A 64 -10.69 8.24 -0.69
C LYS A 64 -9.19 8.27 -0.98
N ASP A 65 -8.38 7.82 -0.02
CA ASP A 65 -6.91 7.77 -0.12
C ASP A 65 -6.41 6.42 0.39
N ALA A 66 -6.43 5.44 -0.49
CA ALA A 66 -5.95 4.09 -0.21
C ALA A 66 -4.43 4.08 0.09
N ASN A 67 -3.66 4.97 -0.54
CA ASN A 67 -2.22 5.02 -0.35
C ASN A 67 -1.85 5.53 1.05
N LEU A 68 -2.55 6.56 1.53
CA LEU A 68 -2.40 7.02 2.91
C LEU A 68 -2.76 5.92 3.90
N LEU A 69 -3.88 5.22 3.69
CA LEU A 69 -4.28 4.14 4.57
C LEU A 69 -3.26 3.00 4.60
N LYS A 70 -2.70 2.61 3.44
CA LYS A 70 -1.62 1.62 3.33
C LYS A 70 -0.36 2.06 4.07
N ALA A 71 0.03 3.34 3.93
CA ALA A 71 1.20 3.90 4.63
C ALA A 71 1.00 3.87 6.16
N VAL A 72 -0.16 4.32 6.64
CA VAL A 72 -0.51 4.30 8.07
C VAL A 72 -0.56 2.86 8.61
N GLN A 73 -1.07 1.90 7.83
CA GLN A 73 -1.09 0.50 8.23
C GLN A 73 0.32 -0.09 8.35
N ARG A 74 1.22 0.23 7.41
CA ARG A 74 2.63 -0.20 7.49
C ARG A 74 3.34 0.43 8.70
N ALA A 75 3.10 1.71 8.94
CA ALA A 75 3.65 2.40 10.12
C ALA A 75 3.18 1.77 11.42
N TRP A 76 1.89 1.45 11.54
CA TRP A 76 1.33 0.76 12.68
C TRP A 76 1.96 -0.64 12.88
N LEU A 77 2.09 -1.42 11.82
CA LEU A 77 2.76 -2.73 11.88
C LEU A 77 4.18 -2.60 12.44
N LYS A 78 4.96 -1.64 11.93
CA LYS A 78 6.37 -1.45 12.30
C LYS A 78 6.53 -0.87 13.70
N ASN A 79 5.74 0.16 14.04
CA ASN A 79 6.00 1.00 15.19
C ASN A 79 5.15 0.63 16.42
N VAL A 80 4.05 -0.10 16.21
CA VAL A 80 3.14 -0.52 17.29
C VAL A 80 3.16 -2.04 17.42
N ARG A 81 2.57 -2.79 16.47
CA ARG A 81 2.44 -4.24 16.57
C ARG A 81 3.79 -4.95 16.79
N ASN A 82 4.78 -4.63 15.96
CA ASN A 82 6.09 -5.30 16.01
C ASN A 82 6.99 -4.83 17.16
N LYS A 83 6.54 -3.85 17.95
CA LYS A 83 7.22 -3.42 19.18
C LYS A 83 6.66 -4.08 20.43
N CYS A 84 5.54 -4.76 20.34
CA CYS A 84 4.98 -5.52 21.45
C CYS A 84 5.89 -6.66 21.86
N GLN A 85 6.09 -6.81 23.17
CA GLN A 85 6.92 -7.85 23.76
C GLN A 85 6.10 -8.96 24.44
N ASP A 86 4.80 -8.75 24.61
CA ASP A 86 3.89 -9.68 25.27
C ASP A 86 2.50 -9.71 24.61
N VAL A 87 1.71 -10.69 25.00
CA VAL A 87 0.37 -10.96 24.49
C VAL A 87 -0.60 -9.82 24.82
N THR A 88 -0.50 -9.23 26.01
CA THR A 88 -1.38 -8.14 26.46
C THR A 88 -1.21 -6.88 25.61
N CYS A 89 0.05 -6.52 25.30
CA CYS A 89 0.38 -5.45 24.37
C CYS A 89 -0.23 -5.71 22.98
N LEU A 90 -0.11 -6.92 22.47
CA LEU A 90 -0.67 -7.29 21.16
C LEU A 90 -2.20 -7.16 21.16
N PHE A 91 -2.91 -7.68 22.18
CA PHE A 91 -4.35 -7.50 22.29
C PHE A 91 -4.76 -6.04 22.24
N SER A 92 -4.13 -5.20 23.07
CA SER A 92 -4.42 -3.77 23.12
C SER A 92 -4.15 -3.09 21.76
N ALA A 93 -3.03 -3.40 21.12
CA ALA A 93 -2.67 -2.84 19.81
C ALA A 93 -3.68 -3.21 18.72
N TYR A 94 -4.11 -4.48 18.67
CA TYR A 94 -5.11 -4.94 17.70
C TYR A 94 -6.48 -4.31 17.95
N ASP A 95 -6.98 -4.34 19.18
CA ASP A 95 -8.30 -3.81 19.53
C ASP A 95 -8.38 -2.29 19.23
N GLN A 96 -7.32 -1.55 19.57
CA GLN A 96 -7.24 -0.13 19.24
C GLN A 96 -7.21 0.10 17.73
N ARG A 97 -6.40 -0.67 16.99
CA ARG A 97 -6.29 -0.48 15.54
C ARG A 97 -7.57 -0.83 14.80
N ILE A 98 -8.25 -1.91 15.19
CA ILE A 98 -9.55 -2.28 14.65
C ILE A 98 -10.57 -1.15 14.89
N ALA A 99 -10.64 -0.65 16.13
CA ALA A 99 -11.52 0.46 16.47
C ALA A 99 -11.22 1.73 15.64
N GLU A 100 -9.94 2.05 15.42
CA GLU A 100 -9.53 3.17 14.57
C GLU A 100 -9.96 2.98 13.11
N LEU A 101 -9.78 1.80 12.53
CA LEU A 101 -10.21 1.51 11.15
C LEU A 101 -11.73 1.61 11.02
N VAL A 102 -12.48 1.05 11.96
CA VAL A 102 -13.95 1.11 11.97
C VAL A 102 -14.47 2.52 12.24
N SER A 103 -13.83 3.31 13.10
CA SER A 103 -14.25 4.70 13.38
C SER A 103 -13.87 5.65 12.26
N LYS A 104 -12.70 5.43 11.63
CA LYS A 104 -12.22 6.25 10.50
C LYS A 104 -13.04 6.05 9.25
N THR A 105 -13.70 4.91 9.04
CA THR A 105 -14.69 4.78 7.96
C THR A 105 -15.83 5.80 8.11
N LYS A 106 -16.19 6.18 9.33
CA LYS A 106 -17.16 7.27 9.59
C LYS A 106 -16.54 8.67 9.52
N THR A 107 -15.23 8.83 9.78
CA THR A 107 -14.56 10.13 9.90
C THR A 107 -13.71 10.47 8.68
N MET A 108 -13.18 9.48 7.94
CA MET A 108 -12.45 9.68 6.67
C MET A 108 -13.36 10.17 5.52
N ALA A 109 -14.69 10.08 5.67
CA ALA A 109 -15.61 10.84 4.83
C ALA A 109 -15.37 12.37 4.88
N LYS A 110 -14.47 12.82 5.76
CA LYS A 110 -14.15 14.23 6.03
C LYS A 110 -12.67 14.59 5.96
N VAL A 111 -11.76 13.65 5.60
CA VAL A 111 -10.42 14.03 5.15
C VAL A 111 -10.61 14.62 3.76
N SER A 112 -10.66 15.93 3.72
CA SER A 112 -10.77 16.71 2.49
C SER A 112 -9.76 16.19 1.48
N ARG A 113 -10.25 15.92 0.25
CA ARG A 113 -9.36 15.99 -0.92
C ARG A 113 -8.51 17.23 -0.73
N PRO A 114 -7.24 17.23 -1.16
CA PRO A 114 -6.53 18.46 -1.33
C PRO A 114 -7.51 19.48 -1.93
N ASP A 115 -7.61 20.67 -1.34
CA ASP A 115 -8.36 21.76 -1.94
C ASP A 115 -7.82 22.04 -3.35
N ASP A 116 -6.61 21.59 -3.64
CA ASP A 116 -5.96 21.61 -4.94
C ASP A 116 -5.85 20.17 -5.50
N PRO A 117 -6.69 19.80 -6.50
CA PRO A 117 -6.69 18.47 -7.09
C PRO A 117 -5.39 18.15 -7.87
N THR A 118 -4.51 19.14 -8.08
CA THR A 118 -3.22 18.96 -8.74
C THR A 118 -2.13 18.50 -7.79
N ILE A 119 -2.39 18.52 -6.48
CA ILE A 119 -1.45 18.02 -5.48
C ILE A 119 -1.57 16.50 -5.38
N VAL A 120 -0.44 15.83 -5.51
CA VAL A 120 -0.30 14.37 -5.41
C VAL A 120 0.71 14.06 -4.32
N MET A 121 0.36 13.18 -3.38
CA MET A 121 1.31 12.76 -2.37
C MET A 121 2.51 12.09 -3.05
N GLY A 122 3.71 12.51 -2.70
CA GLY A 122 4.93 11.82 -3.03
C GLY A 122 5.13 10.62 -2.10
N ARG A 123 5.85 10.84 -1.01
CA ARG A 123 6.11 9.80 -0.01
C ARG A 123 6.31 10.44 1.35
N CYS A 124 5.88 9.71 2.40
CA CYS A 124 6.24 10.03 3.78
C CYS A 124 7.17 8.97 4.35
N HIS A 125 8.27 9.39 5.00
CA HIS A 125 9.25 8.49 5.61
C HIS A 125 10.11 9.23 6.63
N MET A 126 10.36 8.62 7.79
CA MET A 126 11.22 9.17 8.86
C MET A 126 10.85 10.62 9.19
N ASP A 127 9.58 10.82 9.57
CA ASP A 127 9.02 12.12 10.00
C ASP A 127 9.04 13.23 8.94
N SER A 128 9.22 12.87 7.68
CA SER A 128 9.20 13.80 6.56
C SER A 128 8.29 13.33 5.44
N CYS A 129 7.69 14.28 4.74
CA CYS A 129 6.83 14.03 3.60
C CYS A 129 7.20 14.94 2.45
N TRP A 130 6.93 14.50 1.23
CA TRP A 130 7.02 15.33 0.04
C TRP A 130 5.84 15.09 -0.90
N TRP A 131 5.54 16.06 -1.73
CA TRP A 131 4.40 16.07 -2.65
C TRP A 131 4.80 16.59 -4.01
N TRP A 132 4.03 16.15 -5.02
CA TRP A 132 4.00 16.73 -6.34
C TRP A 132 2.91 17.79 -6.43
N LYS A 133 3.14 18.85 -7.19
CA LYS A 133 2.11 19.73 -7.72
C LYS A 133 2.19 19.69 -9.24
N VAL A 134 1.22 19.03 -9.87
CA VAL A 134 1.15 18.86 -11.31
C VAL A 134 0.67 20.18 -11.94
N ALA A 135 1.53 20.79 -12.75
CA ALA A 135 1.22 22.03 -13.45
C ALA A 135 0.57 21.77 -14.81
N SER A 136 1.05 20.77 -15.54
CA SER A 136 0.48 20.34 -16.82
C SER A 136 0.82 18.90 -17.12
N GLN A 137 0.02 18.29 -17.98
CA GLN A 137 0.31 16.99 -18.56
C GLN A 137 -0.16 16.96 -20.01
N GLU A 138 0.63 16.32 -20.87
CA GLU A 138 0.33 16.19 -22.29
C GLU A 138 0.74 14.81 -22.82
N THR A 139 -0.01 14.29 -23.76
CA THR A 139 0.38 13.07 -24.48
C THR A 139 1.43 13.41 -25.52
N VAL A 140 2.64 12.87 -25.36
CA VAL A 140 3.73 13.05 -26.33
C VAL A 140 3.53 12.14 -27.52
N LYS A 141 3.27 10.83 -27.25
CA LYS A 141 3.09 9.83 -28.31
C LYS A 141 2.31 8.62 -27.79
N SER A 142 1.55 8.00 -28.69
CA SER A 142 0.83 6.75 -28.40
C SER A 142 1.36 5.64 -29.29
N GLY A 143 1.46 4.43 -28.72
CA GLY A 143 1.85 3.20 -29.42
C GLY A 143 0.93 2.04 -29.03
N VAL A 144 1.19 0.86 -29.60
CA VAL A 144 0.40 -0.35 -29.33
C VAL A 144 0.55 -0.80 -27.87
N SER A 145 1.74 -0.64 -27.27
CA SER A 145 2.07 -1.09 -25.93
C SER A 145 1.75 -0.07 -24.82
N GLY A 146 1.39 1.17 -25.20
CA GLY A 146 1.08 2.21 -24.21
C GLY A 146 1.13 3.62 -24.78
N MET A 147 0.97 4.58 -23.90
CA MET A 147 0.96 6.02 -24.20
C MET A 147 2.04 6.72 -23.37
N LEU A 148 2.90 7.48 -24.02
CA LEU A 148 3.90 8.32 -23.37
C LEU A 148 3.27 9.68 -23.04
N VAL A 149 3.27 10.01 -21.77
CA VAL A 149 2.74 11.27 -21.21
C VAL A 149 3.90 12.05 -20.59
N LYS A 150 4.01 13.31 -20.92
CA LYS A 150 4.89 14.27 -20.26
C LYS A 150 4.14 15.00 -19.18
N VAL A 151 4.70 15.08 -18.00
CA VAL A 151 4.16 15.77 -16.83
C VAL A 151 5.15 16.86 -16.41
N MET A 152 4.66 18.08 -16.26
CA MET A 152 5.39 19.17 -15.62
C MET A 152 4.88 19.30 -14.19
N ALA A 153 5.76 19.08 -13.21
CA ALA A 153 5.37 19.13 -11.80
C ALA A 153 6.42 19.86 -10.96
N ARG A 154 6.00 20.43 -9.84
CA ARG A 154 6.88 20.96 -8.80
C ARG A 154 6.83 20.04 -7.60
N THR A 155 7.89 20.04 -6.81
CA THR A 155 7.94 19.29 -5.55
C THR A 155 7.97 20.23 -4.36
N THR A 156 7.51 19.73 -3.22
CA THR A 156 7.70 20.37 -1.91
C THR A 156 7.99 19.29 -0.88
N TYR A 157 8.75 19.65 0.14
CA TYR A 157 9.20 18.77 1.20
C TYR A 157 8.92 19.43 2.55
N GLU A 158 8.44 18.67 3.52
CA GLU A 158 8.19 19.13 4.88
C GLU A 158 8.61 18.08 5.91
N GLU A 159 9.13 18.57 7.02
CA GLU A 159 9.45 17.77 8.20
C GLU A 159 8.35 17.95 9.27
N PHE A 160 8.11 16.88 10.01
CA PHE A 160 7.14 16.81 11.10
C PHE A 160 7.88 16.32 12.34
N SER A 161 7.43 16.70 13.54
CA SER A 161 7.95 16.05 14.74
C SER A 161 7.42 14.62 14.85
N SER A 162 8.21 13.73 15.44
CA SER A 162 7.78 12.35 15.70
C SER A 162 6.50 12.32 16.51
N ASP A 163 6.36 13.20 17.51
CA ASP A 163 5.14 13.33 18.33
C ASP A 163 3.91 13.69 17.47
N TYR A 164 4.08 14.56 16.46
CA TYR A 164 3.00 14.90 15.55
C TYR A 164 2.58 13.69 14.73
N VAL A 165 3.55 12.96 14.14
CA VAL A 165 3.30 11.77 13.31
C VAL A 165 2.68 10.65 14.14
N ASP A 166 3.11 10.45 15.38
CA ASP A 166 2.57 9.44 16.30
C ASP A 166 1.11 9.74 16.68
N GLN A 167 0.77 11.03 16.84
CA GLN A 167 -0.59 11.44 17.21
C GLN A 167 -1.56 11.54 16.04
N HIS A 168 -1.11 11.98 14.87
CA HIS A 168 -1.98 12.35 13.74
C HIS A 168 -1.76 11.50 12.49
N GLY A 169 -0.67 10.71 12.41
CA GLY A 169 -0.21 10.07 11.20
C GLY A 169 0.42 11.08 10.23
N TYR A 170 0.81 10.58 9.06
CA TYR A 170 1.35 11.44 8.00
C TYR A 170 0.23 12.24 7.31
N PRO A 171 0.42 13.56 7.09
CA PRO A 171 -0.59 14.38 6.43
C PRO A 171 -0.72 14.03 4.94
N GLY A 172 -1.96 14.01 4.44
CA GLY A 172 -2.24 13.78 3.02
C GLY A 172 -1.86 14.96 2.12
N ASN A 173 -1.70 16.17 2.72
CA ASN A 173 -1.40 17.42 2.01
C ASN A 173 -0.26 18.17 2.70
N PRO A 174 0.53 18.94 1.93
CA PRO A 174 1.46 19.88 2.53
C PRO A 174 0.70 20.99 3.26
N ARG A 175 1.37 21.65 4.20
CA ARG A 175 0.81 22.85 4.87
C ARG A 175 0.57 23.95 3.84
N SER A 176 -0.37 24.84 4.14
CA SER A 176 -0.65 26.01 3.27
C SER A 176 0.55 26.94 3.10
N THR A 177 1.53 26.85 3.99
CA THR A 177 2.78 27.61 3.96
C THR A 177 3.92 26.89 3.23
N ALA A 178 3.68 25.70 2.70
CA ALA A 178 4.69 24.89 2.00
C ALA A 178 5.30 25.67 0.82
N ARG A 179 6.62 25.60 0.71
CA ARG A 179 7.33 26.21 -0.40
C ARG A 179 7.56 25.18 -1.49
N TRP A 180 7.03 25.46 -2.66
CA TRP A 180 7.21 24.65 -3.85
C TRP A 180 8.52 25.05 -4.56
N ASP A 181 9.19 24.07 -5.14
CA ASP A 181 10.39 24.32 -5.94
C ASP A 181 10.07 25.34 -7.06
N ASP A 182 11.00 26.28 -7.29
CA ASP A 182 10.80 27.36 -8.26
C ASP A 182 10.72 26.81 -9.68
N GLN A 183 11.53 25.81 -10.00
CA GLN A 183 11.60 25.19 -11.32
C GLN A 183 10.76 23.91 -11.36
N PRO A 184 9.86 23.79 -12.34
CA PRO A 184 9.15 22.52 -12.53
C PRO A 184 10.11 21.44 -13.05
N LEU A 185 9.91 20.23 -12.55
CA LEU A 185 10.52 19.01 -13.07
C LEU A 185 9.73 18.50 -14.28
N GLU A 186 10.44 18.04 -15.29
CA GLU A 186 9.88 17.32 -16.42
C GLU A 186 10.02 15.84 -16.17
N VAL A 187 8.89 15.13 -16.09
CA VAL A 187 8.81 13.69 -15.83
C VAL A 187 8.00 13.05 -16.95
N TYR A 188 8.47 11.95 -17.49
CA TYR A 188 7.74 11.18 -18.47
C TYR A 188 7.13 9.94 -17.84
N LEU A 189 5.90 9.61 -18.25
CA LEU A 189 5.18 8.43 -17.76
C LEU A 189 4.79 7.58 -18.96
N PHE A 190 5.13 6.30 -18.92
CA PHE A 190 4.64 5.36 -19.91
C PHE A 190 3.42 4.64 -19.39
N CYS A 191 2.24 5.13 -19.74
CA CYS A 191 0.94 4.57 -19.36
C CYS A 191 0.71 3.24 -20.10
N SER A 192 1.14 2.14 -19.52
CA SER A 192 1.11 0.79 -20.10
C SER A 192 0.65 -0.23 -19.07
N LYS A 193 0.02 -1.31 -19.53
CA LYS A 193 -0.35 -2.45 -18.66
C LYS A 193 0.78 -3.46 -18.49
N THR A 194 1.72 -3.49 -19.43
CA THR A 194 2.83 -4.47 -19.44
C THR A 194 4.17 -3.87 -19.05
N LEU A 195 4.29 -2.54 -19.11
CA LEU A 195 5.49 -1.81 -18.72
C LEU A 195 5.09 -0.44 -18.14
N PRO A 196 4.38 -0.39 -16.98
CA PRO A 196 4.09 0.89 -16.33
C PRO A 196 5.41 1.52 -15.88
N ALA A 197 5.73 2.72 -16.36
CA ALA A 197 7.02 3.31 -16.09
C ALA A 197 6.94 4.80 -15.81
N VAL A 198 7.84 5.25 -14.92
CA VAL A 198 8.23 6.63 -14.72
C VAL A 198 9.64 6.79 -15.31
N ILE A 199 9.86 7.83 -16.07
CA ILE A 199 11.07 8.03 -16.85
C ILE A 199 11.64 9.40 -16.46
N ASP A 200 12.79 9.40 -15.79
CA ASP A 200 13.47 10.57 -15.30
C ASP A 200 14.82 10.77 -16.00
N TYR A 201 15.24 12.01 -16.17
CA TYR A 201 16.55 12.30 -16.76
C TYR A 201 17.67 12.19 -15.71
N ASP A 202 18.53 11.21 -15.90
CA ASP A 202 19.76 11.04 -15.14
C ASP A 202 20.85 11.98 -15.72
N LYS A 203 21.19 13.03 -14.99
CA LYS A 203 22.17 14.05 -15.41
C LYS A 203 23.59 13.51 -15.48
N ASP A 204 23.92 12.54 -14.62
CA ASP A 204 25.26 11.96 -14.55
C ASP A 204 25.54 11.06 -15.74
N ARG A 205 24.54 10.25 -16.11
CA ARG A 205 24.62 9.34 -17.26
C ARG A 205 24.18 9.98 -18.57
N ARG A 206 23.54 11.15 -18.50
CA ARG A 206 22.99 11.89 -19.65
C ARG A 206 22.01 11.04 -20.47
N LYS A 207 21.20 10.24 -19.76
CA LYS A 207 20.19 9.34 -20.31
C LYS A 207 18.91 9.40 -19.49
N TYR A 208 17.85 8.83 -20.00
CA TYR A 208 16.60 8.69 -19.28
C TYR A 208 16.56 7.33 -18.60
N GLN A 209 16.43 7.34 -17.28
CA GLN A 209 16.27 6.13 -16.47
C GLN A 209 14.81 5.76 -16.38
N VAL A 210 14.49 4.48 -16.62
CA VAL A 210 13.15 3.92 -16.49
C VAL A 210 13.01 3.29 -15.11
N VAL A 211 12.01 3.74 -14.35
CA VAL A 211 11.64 3.19 -13.05
C VAL A 211 10.26 2.55 -13.19
N ILE A 212 10.16 1.26 -12.88
CA ILE A 212 8.88 0.56 -12.79
C ILE A 212 8.39 0.68 -11.35
N PRO A 213 7.33 1.47 -11.08
CA PRO A 213 6.97 1.81 -9.70
C PRO A 213 6.08 0.78 -9.02
N PHE A 214 5.69 -0.30 -9.70
CA PHE A 214 4.74 -1.31 -9.23
C PHE A 214 5.26 -2.72 -9.39
N ASP A 215 4.69 -3.64 -8.61
CA ASP A 215 4.65 -5.05 -8.93
C ASP A 215 3.40 -5.40 -9.79
N ASN A 216 3.20 -6.69 -10.08
CA ASN A 216 2.05 -7.14 -10.89
C ASN A 216 0.70 -6.91 -10.20
N ASP A 217 0.67 -6.85 -8.87
CA ASP A 217 -0.54 -6.59 -8.10
C ASP A 217 -0.86 -5.09 -7.99
N GLY A 218 -0.01 -4.24 -8.59
CA GLY A 218 -0.14 -2.78 -8.56
C GLY A 218 0.37 -2.15 -7.26
N VAL A 219 1.14 -2.89 -6.48
CA VAL A 219 1.72 -2.42 -5.21
C VAL A 219 3.06 -1.74 -5.46
N SER A 220 3.26 -0.59 -4.85
CA SER A 220 4.53 0.15 -4.86
C SER A 220 5.24 0.03 -3.51
N TRP A 221 6.57 0.10 -3.51
CA TRP A 221 7.37 -0.12 -2.33
C TRP A 221 8.40 1.00 -2.08
N GLY A 222 8.50 1.42 -0.82
CA GLY A 222 9.60 2.26 -0.39
C GLY A 222 9.79 3.53 -1.23
N TYR A 223 10.95 3.67 -1.87
CA TYR A 223 11.30 4.89 -2.62
C TYR A 223 10.54 5.05 -3.96
N THR A 224 9.88 4.02 -4.47
CA THR A 224 9.06 4.14 -5.70
C THR A 224 7.64 4.63 -5.43
N GLU A 225 7.22 4.77 -4.18
CA GLU A 225 5.85 5.16 -3.80
C GLU A 225 5.43 6.50 -4.41
N GLY A 226 6.31 7.50 -4.37
CA GLY A 226 6.01 8.81 -4.96
C GLY A 226 5.86 8.79 -6.47
N SER A 227 6.67 7.99 -7.15
CA SER A 227 6.56 7.75 -8.59
C SER A 227 5.28 7.01 -8.94
N ALA A 228 4.90 6.03 -8.13
CA ALA A 228 3.64 5.27 -8.28
C ALA A 228 2.41 6.18 -8.12
N ASN A 229 2.43 7.09 -7.16
CA ASN A 229 1.35 8.03 -6.92
C ASN A 229 1.18 9.00 -8.10
N LEU A 230 2.28 9.54 -8.63
CA LEU A 230 2.25 10.40 -9.82
C LEU A 230 1.75 9.64 -11.05
N TYR A 231 2.19 8.39 -11.24
CA TYR A 231 1.73 7.52 -12.30
C TYR A 231 0.22 7.26 -12.20
N ASN A 232 -0.27 6.87 -11.03
CA ASN A 232 -1.69 6.61 -10.81
C ASN A 232 -2.54 7.86 -11.06
N TYR A 233 -2.08 9.02 -10.62
CA TYR A 233 -2.74 10.29 -10.89
C TYR A 233 -2.89 10.55 -12.40
N SER A 234 -1.81 10.39 -13.15
CA SER A 234 -1.76 10.80 -14.57
C SER A 234 -2.29 9.72 -15.51
N CYS A 235 -1.96 8.44 -15.28
CA CYS A 235 -2.31 7.34 -16.19
C CYS A 235 -3.63 6.66 -15.81
N ASN A 236 -3.94 6.56 -14.53
CA ASN A 236 -5.08 5.80 -14.01
C ASN A 236 -6.20 6.69 -13.45
N LYS A 237 -6.10 8.01 -13.59
CA LYS A 237 -7.06 8.99 -13.05
C LYS A 237 -7.25 8.81 -11.52
N GLY A 238 -6.16 8.56 -10.81
CA GLY A 238 -6.14 8.33 -9.37
C GLY A 238 -6.68 6.97 -8.92
N ARG A 239 -6.89 6.02 -9.84
CA ARG A 239 -7.34 4.65 -9.52
C ARG A 239 -6.15 3.71 -9.42
N GLU A 240 -6.26 2.71 -8.57
CA GLU A 240 -5.33 1.59 -8.56
C GLU A 240 -5.58 0.69 -9.78
N ALA A 241 -4.52 0.05 -10.27
CA ALA A 241 -4.59 -0.87 -11.39
C ALA A 241 -3.64 -2.04 -11.15
N THR A 242 -4.01 -3.20 -11.70
CA THR A 242 -3.12 -4.36 -11.81
C THR A 242 -2.38 -4.32 -13.14
N TYR A 243 -1.21 -4.93 -13.18
CA TYR A 243 -0.30 -4.91 -14.32
C TYR A 243 0.08 -6.33 -14.72
N ALA A 244 0.59 -6.48 -15.93
CA ALA A 244 1.16 -7.71 -16.44
C ALA A 244 2.63 -7.47 -16.83
N ILE A 245 3.44 -7.07 -15.84
CA ILE A 245 4.84 -6.68 -16.02
C ILE A 245 5.64 -7.95 -16.35
N LYS A 246 6.38 -7.91 -17.44
CA LYS A 246 7.28 -9.01 -17.80
C LYS A 246 8.47 -9.04 -16.84
N SER A 247 8.86 -10.22 -16.38
CA SER A 247 9.98 -10.40 -15.45
C SER A 247 11.28 -9.80 -15.99
N ALA A 248 11.50 -9.88 -17.31
CA ALA A 248 12.67 -9.27 -17.94
C ALA A 248 12.78 -7.75 -17.76
N TYR A 249 11.66 -7.06 -17.48
CA TYR A 249 11.69 -5.61 -17.22
C TYR A 249 11.77 -5.29 -15.74
N ALA A 250 11.23 -6.16 -14.89
CA ALA A 250 11.19 -5.92 -13.44
C ALA A 250 12.58 -5.90 -12.78
N GLU A 251 13.55 -6.61 -13.38
CA GLU A 251 14.92 -6.76 -12.86
C GLU A 251 15.97 -5.98 -13.68
N ALA A 252 15.57 -5.36 -14.79
CA ALA A 252 16.51 -4.69 -15.69
C ALA A 252 16.68 -3.20 -15.33
N GLU A 253 17.91 -2.74 -15.31
CA GLU A 253 18.19 -1.30 -15.41
C GLU A 253 17.99 -0.86 -16.85
N ILE A 254 16.91 -0.13 -17.13
CA ILE A 254 16.57 0.33 -18.46
C ILE A 254 16.95 1.81 -18.60
N MET A 255 17.84 2.09 -19.55
CA MET A 255 18.31 3.43 -19.90
C MET A 255 17.96 3.74 -21.34
N LEU A 256 17.38 4.90 -21.60
CA LEU A 256 16.94 5.36 -22.92
C LEU A 256 17.74 6.59 -23.35
N ASP A 257 17.95 6.77 -24.64
CA ASP A 257 18.52 8.01 -25.18
C ASP A 257 17.44 9.10 -25.28
N LEU A 258 16.22 8.72 -25.65
CA LEU A 258 15.04 9.59 -25.69
C LEU A 258 13.88 8.92 -24.94
N PRO A 259 12.99 9.69 -24.29
CA PRO A 259 11.81 9.09 -23.62
C PRO A 259 10.94 8.25 -24.54
N GLU A 260 10.85 8.62 -25.83
CA GLU A 260 10.06 7.93 -26.86
C GLU A 260 10.56 6.52 -27.19
N ASP A 261 11.81 6.21 -26.88
CA ASP A 261 12.40 4.88 -27.14
C ASP A 261 11.65 3.79 -26.34
N ILE A 262 10.96 4.15 -25.25
CA ILE A 262 10.13 3.25 -24.47
C ILE A 262 9.03 2.57 -25.31
N LEU A 263 8.57 3.23 -26.36
CA LEU A 263 7.52 2.71 -27.25
C LEU A 263 7.97 1.51 -28.09
N SER A 264 9.28 1.26 -28.18
CA SER A 264 9.84 0.10 -28.88
C SER A 264 9.76 -1.19 -28.06
N PHE A 265 9.54 -1.08 -26.73
CA PHE A 265 9.41 -2.23 -25.83
C PHE A 265 8.05 -2.92 -26.06
N LYS A 266 8.08 -4.28 -26.17
CA LYS A 266 6.90 -5.10 -26.52
C LYS A 266 6.51 -6.04 -25.38
#